data_8e99e532b1b491d6a9ebc110bfb0ca8e
#
_entry.id   8e99e532b1b491d6a9ebc110bfb0ca8e
#
_cell.length_a   1.000
_cell.length_b   1.000
_cell.length_c   1.000
_cell.angle_alpha   90.00
_cell.angle_beta   90.00
_cell.angle_gamma   90.00
#
_symmetry.space_group_name_H-M   'P 1'
#
loop_
_entity.id
_entity.type
_entity.pdbx_description
1 polymer ?
#
loop_
_entity_poly.entity_id
_entity_poly.type
_entity_poly.pdbx_seq_one_letter_code
_entity_poly.pdbx_strand_id
1 'polypeptide(L)'
;MRRYLLVFSFFIFNNVLSQEFLSDLEGVPSCVESTLSHNTSKSILTLPFIDDFSYSNSYPDNDLWISSNSIFINSSYAINPPTIGVATFDGLDFNRMAYSLAVTSSQSSDADTLLSREIDLSANSSVYFFFYYQPQGIGDNPQDEDSLILEFKDVNNNWNVMWKRPGSQVTGFKKKSLLINSLDYLHN
;
A
#
# COMPACT_ATOMS: atom_id res chain seq x y z
N MET A 1 81.54 12.40 16.22
CA MET A 1 80.73 11.19 15.95
C MET A 1 79.25 11.59 15.92
N ARG A 2 78.62 11.64 14.73
CA ARG A 2 77.17 11.93 14.56
C ARG A 2 76.41 10.61 14.59
N ARG A 3 75.58 10.39 15.62
CA ARG A 3 74.70 9.24 15.71
C ARG A 3 73.40 9.54 14.99
N TYR A 4 73.11 8.78 13.95
CA TYR A 4 71.80 8.81 13.26
C TYR A 4 70.88 7.82 13.97
N LEU A 5 69.73 8.34 14.43
CA LEU A 5 68.63 7.53 14.98
C LEU A 5 67.70 7.16 13.83
N LEU A 6 67.71 5.89 13.45
CA LEU A 6 66.77 5.39 12.45
C LEU A 6 65.45 5.03 13.18
N VAL A 7 64.42 5.82 12.91
CA VAL A 7 63.04 5.52 13.38
C VAL A 7 62.37 4.64 12.34
N PHE A 8 62.17 3.37 12.69
CA PHE A 8 61.40 2.44 11.85
C PHE A 8 59.94 2.60 12.18
N SER A 9 59.15 3.25 11.26
CA SER A 9 57.70 3.35 11.38
C SER A 9 57.06 2.07 10.85
N PHE A 10 56.49 1.27 11.75
CA PHE A 10 55.77 0.05 11.40
C PHE A 10 54.34 0.39 11.08
N PHE A 11 53.99 0.45 9.79
CA PHE A 11 52.60 0.58 9.36
C PHE A 11 51.90 -0.78 9.47
N ILE A 12 51.03 -0.94 10.47
CA ILE A 12 50.13 -2.09 10.54
C ILE A 12 48.94 -1.81 9.65
N PHE A 13 48.91 -2.44 8.49
CA PHE A 13 47.70 -2.47 7.65
C PHE A 13 46.68 -3.42 8.26
N ASN A 14 45.70 -2.88 8.97
CA ASN A 14 44.50 -3.64 9.31
C ASN A 14 43.58 -3.69 8.07
N ASN A 15 43.53 -4.87 7.43
CA ASN A 15 42.47 -5.13 6.45
C ASN A 15 41.15 -5.23 7.21
N VAL A 16 40.39 -4.15 7.24
CA VAL A 16 38.99 -4.18 7.66
C VAL A 16 38.21 -4.80 6.52
N LEU A 17 37.96 -6.10 6.58
CA LEU A 17 36.99 -6.75 5.73
C LEU A 17 35.62 -6.33 6.26
N SER A 18 35.00 -5.36 5.60
CA SER A 18 33.56 -5.11 5.76
C SER A 18 32.84 -6.33 5.18
N GLN A 19 32.34 -7.20 6.02
CA GLN A 19 31.40 -8.22 5.60
C GLN A 19 30.03 -7.54 5.51
N GLU A 20 29.62 -7.25 4.29
CA GLU A 20 28.19 -7.02 4.03
C GLU A 20 27.48 -8.35 4.27
N PHE A 21 26.76 -8.42 5.36
CA PHE A 21 25.83 -9.51 5.61
C PHE A 21 24.56 -9.16 4.83
N LEU A 22 24.43 -9.69 3.63
CA LEU A 22 23.14 -9.79 2.97
C LEU A 22 22.35 -10.84 3.77
N SER A 23 21.63 -10.40 4.80
CA SER A 23 20.56 -11.23 5.33
C SER A 23 19.46 -11.18 4.29
N ASP A 24 19.01 -12.36 3.86
CA ASP A 24 17.73 -12.44 3.20
C ASP A 24 16.73 -11.63 4.02
N LEU A 25 16.02 -10.71 3.39
CA LEU A 25 14.85 -10.09 4.01
C LEU A 25 14.02 -11.24 4.56
N GLU A 26 13.86 -11.30 5.88
CA GLU A 26 12.93 -12.26 6.48
C GLU A 26 11.60 -12.06 5.73
N GLY A 27 11.33 -12.96 4.81
CA GLY A 27 10.07 -12.96 4.11
C GLY A 27 8.98 -12.96 5.17
N VAL A 28 8.02 -12.06 5.08
CA VAL A 28 6.81 -12.17 5.90
C VAL A 28 6.39 -13.63 5.85
N PRO A 29 6.15 -14.30 6.99
CA PRO A 29 5.86 -15.72 6.99
C PRO A 29 4.77 -16.00 5.96
N SER A 30 5.02 -16.98 5.08
CA SER A 30 4.05 -17.44 4.10
C SER A 30 2.73 -17.64 4.85
N CYS A 31 1.69 -16.92 4.44
CA CYS A 31 0.37 -17.12 5.00
C CYS A 31 0.01 -18.59 4.80
N VAL A 32 0.10 -19.37 5.88
CA VAL A 32 -0.60 -20.63 5.93
C VAL A 32 -2.06 -20.23 5.75
N GLU A 33 -2.66 -20.62 4.65
CA GLU A 33 -4.11 -20.55 4.50
C GLU A 33 -4.71 -21.25 5.71
N SER A 34 -5.00 -20.49 6.75
CA SER A 34 -5.94 -20.96 7.76
C SER A 34 -7.28 -21.00 7.04
N THR A 35 -7.68 -22.19 6.61
CA THR A 35 -9.05 -22.50 6.21
C THR A 35 -9.97 -22.36 7.42
N LEU A 36 -9.95 -21.19 8.03
CA LEU A 36 -11.02 -20.76 8.90
C LEU A 36 -12.15 -20.36 7.96
N SER A 37 -13.02 -21.34 7.69
CA SER A 37 -14.36 -21.08 7.21
C SER A 37 -15.02 -20.12 8.19
N HIS A 38 -14.72 -18.85 8.03
CA HIS A 38 -15.46 -17.78 8.64
C HIS A 38 -16.75 -17.69 7.83
N ASN A 39 -17.86 -18.18 8.39
CA ASN A 39 -19.19 -17.78 7.96
C ASN A 39 -19.29 -16.28 8.21
N THR A 40 -18.69 -15.50 7.34
CA THR A 40 -18.86 -14.05 7.31
C THR A 40 -20.26 -13.78 6.83
N SER A 41 -21.20 -13.62 7.78
CA SER A 41 -22.40 -12.87 7.47
C SER A 41 -21.92 -11.56 6.83
N LYS A 42 -22.37 -11.29 5.60
CA LYS A 42 -22.09 -10.03 4.90
C LYS A 42 -22.65 -8.89 5.75
N SER A 43 -21.88 -8.35 6.67
CA SER A 43 -22.30 -7.18 7.42
C SER A 43 -22.15 -5.97 6.48
N ILE A 44 -23.26 -5.36 6.14
CA ILE A 44 -23.28 -4.06 5.48
C ILE A 44 -22.82 -3.03 6.51
N LEU A 45 -21.86 -2.20 6.12
CA LEU A 45 -21.33 -1.14 6.97
C LEU A 45 -22.27 0.09 6.95
N THR A 46 -22.19 0.87 8.01
CA THR A 46 -22.91 2.15 8.10
C THR A 46 -21.93 3.30 8.33
N LEU A 47 -22.36 4.52 8.09
CA LEU A 47 -21.56 5.70 8.40
C LEU A 47 -21.52 5.99 9.92
N PRO A 48 -20.41 6.53 10.44
CA PRO A 48 -19.19 6.88 9.68
C PRO A 48 -18.33 5.67 9.37
N PHE A 49 -17.86 5.56 8.12
CA PHE A 49 -16.83 4.62 7.73
C PHE A 49 -15.46 5.30 7.88
N ILE A 50 -14.60 4.77 8.73
CA ILE A 50 -13.27 5.33 9.01
C ILE A 50 -12.29 4.18 9.17
N ASP A 51 -11.17 4.25 8.47
CA ASP A 51 -10.00 3.43 8.75
C ASP A 51 -8.75 4.30 8.63
N ASP A 52 -7.94 4.30 9.68
CA ASP A 52 -6.65 4.97 9.73
C ASP A 52 -5.48 3.98 9.71
N PHE A 53 -5.77 2.70 9.51
CA PHE A 53 -4.82 1.59 9.48
C PHE A 53 -3.91 1.50 10.73
N SER A 54 -4.32 2.03 11.86
CA SER A 54 -3.54 2.06 13.11
C SER A 54 -3.75 0.80 13.95
N TYR A 55 -3.69 -0.37 13.34
CA TYR A 55 -3.82 -1.66 14.02
C TYR A 55 -2.54 -2.50 13.86
N SER A 56 -2.40 -3.49 14.72
CA SER A 56 -1.18 -4.32 14.78
C SER A 56 -1.08 -5.40 13.71
N ASN A 57 -2.13 -5.57 12.91
CA ASN A 57 -2.16 -6.56 11.84
C ASN A 57 -1.47 -6.01 10.58
N SER A 58 -0.75 -6.87 9.87
CA SER A 58 -0.11 -6.49 8.59
C SER A 58 -1.05 -6.50 7.39
N TYR A 59 -2.30 -6.80 7.57
CA TYR A 59 -3.33 -6.85 6.52
C TYR A 59 -4.52 -5.97 6.89
N PRO A 60 -5.29 -5.48 5.89
CA PRO A 60 -6.51 -4.74 6.12
C PRO A 60 -7.50 -5.49 7.01
N ASP A 61 -8.23 -4.75 7.84
CA ASP A 61 -9.24 -5.31 8.72
C ASP A 61 -10.39 -5.92 7.91
N ASN A 62 -10.61 -7.22 8.11
CA ASN A 62 -11.64 -7.96 7.39
C ASN A 62 -13.07 -7.53 7.74
N ASP A 63 -13.29 -6.80 8.83
CA ASP A 63 -14.59 -6.24 9.16
C ASP A 63 -14.91 -5.00 8.30
N LEU A 64 -13.90 -4.33 7.78
CA LEU A 64 -14.03 -3.13 6.94
C LEU A 64 -13.79 -3.42 5.46
N TRP A 65 -12.84 -4.32 5.15
CA TRP A 65 -12.34 -4.56 3.81
C TRP A 65 -12.59 -6.00 3.36
N ILE A 66 -12.83 -6.17 2.09
CA ILE A 66 -12.81 -7.48 1.44
C ILE A 66 -11.35 -7.73 1.08
N SER A 67 -10.68 -8.53 1.89
CA SER A 67 -9.25 -8.73 1.83
C SER A 67 -8.77 -9.13 0.44
N SER A 68 -7.87 -8.33 -0.15
CA SER A 68 -6.88 -8.85 -1.06
C SER A 68 -5.59 -9.04 -0.24
N ASN A 69 -5.03 -10.24 -0.22
CA ASN A 69 -3.77 -10.52 0.48
C ASN A 69 -2.56 -9.83 -0.18
N SER A 70 -2.78 -8.99 -1.20
CA SER A 70 -1.76 -8.19 -1.88
C SER A 70 -1.51 -6.84 -1.22
N ILE A 71 -2.44 -6.35 -0.37
CA ILE A 71 -2.28 -5.07 0.31
C ILE A 71 -1.71 -5.29 1.71
N PHE A 72 -0.62 -4.58 2.02
CA PHE A 72 0.03 -4.63 3.32
C PHE A 72 -0.18 -3.35 4.12
N ILE A 73 -0.44 -3.52 5.41
CA ILE A 73 -0.43 -2.42 6.37
C ILE A 73 0.95 -2.37 7.01
N ASN A 74 1.64 -1.28 6.82
CA ASN A 74 2.96 -1.05 7.40
C ASN A 74 3.22 0.45 7.63
N SER A 75 4.33 0.76 8.30
CA SER A 75 4.79 2.13 8.55
C SER A 75 6.18 2.40 7.98
N SER A 76 6.78 1.42 7.31
CA SER A 76 8.19 1.46 6.93
C SER A 76 8.44 2.02 5.54
N TYR A 77 7.48 1.96 4.63
CA TYR A 77 7.63 2.46 3.27
C TYR A 77 7.17 3.91 3.09
N ALA A 78 6.22 4.35 3.89
CA ALA A 78 5.69 5.71 3.81
C ALA A 78 6.66 6.74 4.40
N ILE A 79 6.70 7.93 3.81
CA ILE A 79 7.50 9.06 4.28
C ILE A 79 6.57 10.04 4.99
N ASN A 80 6.78 10.23 6.30
CA ASN A 80 5.97 11.10 7.16
C ASN A 80 4.45 10.85 7.03
N PRO A 81 3.98 9.63 7.28
CA PRO A 81 2.56 9.31 7.15
C PRO A 81 1.72 10.08 8.19
N PRO A 82 0.47 10.45 7.87
CA PRO A 82 -0.43 11.11 8.81
C PRO A 82 -0.99 10.15 9.89
N THR A 83 -0.83 8.84 9.69
CA THR A 83 -1.32 7.77 10.56
C THR A 83 -0.18 6.81 10.91
N ILE A 84 -0.36 5.95 11.91
CA ILE A 84 0.66 4.97 12.31
C ILE A 84 0.83 3.91 11.21
N GLY A 85 -0.26 3.41 10.65
CA GLY A 85 -0.24 2.45 9.56
C GLY A 85 -0.65 3.09 8.24
N VAL A 86 -0.22 2.47 7.14
CA VAL A 86 -0.55 2.87 5.78
C VAL A 86 -0.80 1.62 4.94
N ALA A 87 -1.88 1.62 4.17
CA ALA A 87 -2.11 0.59 3.16
C ALA A 87 -1.15 0.81 2.00
N THR A 88 -0.31 -0.17 1.73
CA THR A 88 0.74 -0.11 0.71
C THR A 88 0.37 -0.99 -0.49
N PHE A 89 0.41 -0.38 -1.67
CA PHE A 89 0.23 -0.99 -2.97
C PHE A 89 1.63 -1.17 -3.55
N ASP A 90 2.17 -2.38 -3.51
CA ASP A 90 3.57 -2.63 -3.88
C ASP A 90 3.75 -3.25 -5.27
N GLY A 91 2.66 -3.49 -5.99
CA GLY A 91 2.68 -4.06 -7.34
C GLY A 91 3.03 -5.55 -7.37
N LEU A 92 2.90 -6.24 -6.25
CA LEU A 92 3.13 -7.68 -6.15
C LEU A 92 1.82 -8.41 -5.83
N ASP A 93 1.64 -9.58 -6.40
CA ASP A 93 0.50 -10.43 -6.07
C ASP A 93 0.63 -11.02 -4.64
N PHE A 94 -0.37 -11.78 -4.21
CA PHE A 94 -0.38 -12.42 -2.89
C PHE A 94 0.76 -13.43 -2.68
N ASN A 95 1.40 -13.93 -3.76
CA ASN A 95 2.60 -14.77 -3.71
C ASN A 95 3.90 -13.94 -3.73
N ARG A 96 3.80 -12.61 -3.72
CA ARG A 96 4.91 -11.67 -3.86
C ARG A 96 5.64 -11.75 -5.20
N MET A 97 4.92 -12.15 -6.20
CA MET A 97 5.39 -12.14 -7.58
C MET A 97 4.87 -10.90 -8.28
N ALA A 98 5.69 -10.28 -9.10
CA ALA A 98 5.24 -9.19 -9.95
C ALA A 98 4.06 -9.65 -10.80
N TYR A 99 3.03 -8.81 -10.92
CA TYR A 99 1.92 -9.08 -11.83
C TYR A 99 2.45 -9.36 -13.23
N SER A 100 1.89 -10.38 -13.89
CA SER A 100 2.44 -10.93 -15.12
C SER A 100 2.63 -9.85 -16.19
N LEU A 101 3.86 -9.75 -16.71
CA LEU A 101 4.21 -8.93 -17.88
C LEU A 101 3.66 -9.50 -19.21
N ALA A 102 2.75 -10.47 -19.16
CA ALA A 102 2.09 -11.00 -20.39
C ALA A 102 1.16 -9.98 -21.04
N VAL A 103 0.95 -8.85 -20.43
CA VAL A 103 0.28 -7.67 -21.02
C VAL A 103 1.30 -6.95 -21.88
N THR A 104 1.02 -6.83 -23.16
CA THR A 104 1.81 -5.96 -24.06
C THR A 104 1.76 -4.53 -23.52
N SER A 105 2.79 -3.72 -23.78
CA SER A 105 2.95 -2.34 -23.29
C SER A 105 1.77 -1.38 -23.55
N SER A 106 0.73 -1.84 -24.24
CA SER A 106 -0.50 -1.11 -24.53
C SER A 106 -1.71 -1.58 -23.72
N GLN A 107 -1.56 -2.57 -22.85
CA GLN A 107 -2.65 -3.06 -22.01
C GLN A 107 -2.31 -2.79 -20.55
N SER A 108 -3.19 -2.11 -19.83
CA SER A 108 -3.15 -2.03 -18.38
C SER A 108 -4.02 -3.13 -17.79
N SER A 109 -3.60 -3.71 -16.68
CA SER A 109 -4.39 -4.65 -15.89
C SER A 109 -4.47 -4.13 -14.47
N ASP A 110 -5.54 -4.50 -13.77
CA ASP A 110 -5.64 -4.24 -12.35
C ASP A 110 -4.52 -5.00 -11.62
N ALA A 111 -3.89 -4.29 -10.71
CA ALA A 111 -2.87 -4.82 -9.83
C ALA A 111 -3.45 -4.91 -8.40
N ASP A 112 -2.80 -4.31 -7.42
CA ASP A 112 -3.26 -4.26 -6.05
C ASP A 112 -4.63 -3.61 -5.94
N THR A 113 -5.53 -4.22 -5.21
CA THR A 113 -6.89 -3.72 -5.01
C THR A 113 -7.27 -3.73 -3.53
N LEU A 114 -7.72 -2.60 -3.02
CA LEU A 114 -8.31 -2.47 -1.70
C LEU A 114 -9.81 -2.21 -1.84
N LEU A 115 -10.61 -3.23 -1.55
CA LEU A 115 -12.05 -3.21 -1.71
C LEU A 115 -12.74 -3.12 -0.35
N SER A 116 -13.55 -2.08 -0.11
CA SER A 116 -14.37 -2.01 1.09
C SER A 116 -15.52 -3.02 1.06
N ARG A 117 -16.00 -3.39 2.24
CA ARG A 117 -17.33 -3.99 2.32
C ARG A 117 -18.39 -3.01 1.84
N GLU A 118 -19.58 -3.52 1.54
CA GLU A 118 -20.72 -2.70 1.16
C GLU A 118 -21.04 -1.71 2.29
N ILE A 119 -21.25 -0.45 1.93
CA ILE A 119 -21.55 0.65 2.85
C ILE A 119 -22.94 1.17 2.51
N ASP A 120 -23.88 1.09 3.46
CA ASP A 120 -25.22 1.63 3.27
C ASP A 120 -25.21 3.16 3.31
N LEU A 121 -25.50 3.77 2.17
CA LEU A 121 -25.62 5.22 1.99
C LEU A 121 -27.06 5.65 1.75
N SER A 122 -28.02 4.73 1.77
CA SER A 122 -29.42 4.96 1.36
C SER A 122 -30.15 6.02 2.19
N ALA A 123 -29.74 6.20 3.45
CA ALA A 123 -30.35 7.21 4.35
C ALA A 123 -29.77 8.63 4.16
N ASN A 124 -28.81 8.82 3.24
CA ASN A 124 -28.07 10.08 3.09
C ASN A 124 -28.44 10.78 1.79
N SER A 125 -28.49 12.09 1.78
CA SER A 125 -28.66 12.93 0.58
C SER A 125 -27.31 13.38 0.00
N SER A 126 -26.26 13.36 0.80
CA SER A 126 -24.91 13.65 0.39
C SER A 126 -23.90 13.10 1.42
N VAL A 127 -22.78 12.63 0.94
CA VAL A 127 -21.69 12.07 1.77
C VAL A 127 -20.37 12.65 1.30
N TYR A 128 -19.51 13.03 2.24
CA TYR A 128 -18.14 13.39 1.93
C TYR A 128 -17.24 12.17 2.14
N PHE A 129 -16.52 11.81 1.08
CA PHE A 129 -15.46 10.82 1.12
C PHE A 129 -14.11 11.51 1.01
N PHE A 130 -13.14 11.11 1.81
CA PHE A 130 -11.78 11.59 1.67
C PHE A 130 -10.77 10.52 2.08
N PHE A 131 -9.58 10.62 1.49
CA PHE A 131 -8.44 9.78 1.85
C PHE A 131 -7.14 10.55 1.66
N TYR A 132 -6.10 10.06 2.31
CA TYR A 132 -4.74 10.52 2.13
C TYR A 132 -3.99 9.49 1.28
N TYR A 133 -3.15 9.96 0.39
CA TYR A 133 -2.32 9.09 -0.44
C TYR A 133 -0.95 9.71 -0.66
N GLN A 134 0.05 8.85 -0.89
CA GLN A 134 1.41 9.20 -1.22
C GLN A 134 1.80 8.41 -2.46
N PRO A 135 2.10 9.08 -3.60
CA PRO A 135 2.47 8.37 -4.83
C PRO A 135 3.76 7.58 -4.70
N GLN A 136 4.74 8.12 -3.97
CA GLN A 136 6.03 7.47 -3.75
C GLN A 136 6.42 7.55 -2.28
N GLY A 137 6.72 6.39 -1.70
CA GLY A 137 7.38 6.25 -0.41
C GLY A 137 8.91 6.14 -0.54
N ILE A 138 9.52 5.28 0.27
CA ILE A 138 10.97 5.01 0.25
C ILE A 138 11.35 4.14 -0.96
N GLY A 139 10.42 3.31 -1.48
CA GLY A 139 10.66 2.45 -2.63
C GLY A 139 10.78 3.20 -3.95
N ASP A 140 10.88 2.44 -5.03
CA ASP A 140 10.88 2.97 -6.39
C ASP A 140 9.58 3.73 -6.67
N ASN A 141 9.67 4.75 -7.50
CA ASN A 141 8.49 5.50 -7.89
C ASN A 141 7.65 4.74 -8.92
N PRO A 142 6.33 4.86 -8.85
CA PRO A 142 5.47 4.33 -9.90
C PRO A 142 5.75 5.03 -11.22
N GLN A 143 5.63 4.30 -12.33
CA GLN A 143 5.78 4.84 -13.67
C GLN A 143 4.61 5.75 -14.04
N ASP A 144 4.77 6.56 -15.08
CA ASP A 144 3.71 7.50 -15.51
C ASP A 144 2.44 6.75 -15.98
N GLU A 145 2.58 5.52 -16.45
CA GLU A 145 1.50 4.62 -16.88
C GLU A 145 0.75 4.02 -15.70
N ASP A 146 1.43 3.81 -14.56
CA ASP A 146 0.81 3.32 -13.34
C ASP A 146 -0.15 4.37 -12.78
N SER A 147 -1.22 3.92 -12.20
CA SER A 147 -2.22 4.85 -11.68
C SER A 147 -2.88 4.33 -10.43
N LEU A 148 -3.01 5.21 -9.43
CA LEU A 148 -3.96 4.98 -8.34
C LEU A 148 -5.34 5.40 -8.80
N ILE A 149 -6.30 4.49 -8.73
CA ILE A 149 -7.67 4.69 -9.19
C ILE A 149 -8.61 4.49 -8.01
N LEU A 150 -9.59 5.39 -7.89
CA LEU A 150 -10.73 5.24 -6.99
C LEU A 150 -11.97 5.00 -7.81
N GLU A 151 -12.67 3.92 -7.51
CA GLU A 151 -13.91 3.56 -8.17
C GLU A 151 -15.05 3.40 -7.17
N PHE A 152 -16.25 3.75 -7.59
CA PHE A 152 -17.47 3.47 -6.85
C PHE A 152 -18.38 2.60 -7.70
N LYS A 153 -19.09 1.72 -7.01
CA LYS A 153 -20.08 0.86 -7.64
C LYS A 153 -21.43 1.57 -7.66
N ASP A 154 -22.04 1.63 -8.82
CA ASP A 154 -23.37 2.25 -8.99
C ASP A 154 -24.50 1.28 -8.64
N VAL A 155 -25.73 1.78 -8.63
CA VAL A 155 -26.97 1.01 -8.38
C VAL A 155 -27.18 -0.15 -9.37
N ASN A 156 -26.54 -0.11 -10.54
CA ASN A 156 -26.57 -1.19 -11.54
C ASN A 156 -25.41 -2.17 -11.40
N ASN A 157 -24.63 -2.07 -10.34
CA ASN A 157 -23.43 -2.86 -10.09
C ASN A 157 -22.27 -2.61 -11.07
N ASN A 158 -22.21 -1.46 -11.74
CA ASN A 158 -21.06 -1.09 -12.57
C ASN A 158 -20.03 -0.30 -11.74
N TRP A 159 -18.75 -0.57 -11.97
CA TRP A 159 -17.66 0.21 -11.42
C TRP A 159 -17.43 1.48 -12.25
N ASN A 160 -17.39 2.62 -11.58
CA ASN A 160 -17.20 3.92 -12.21
C ASN A 160 -16.00 4.63 -11.58
N VAL A 161 -15.10 5.10 -12.42
CA VAL A 161 -13.92 5.85 -11.98
C VAL A 161 -14.33 7.21 -11.43
N MET A 162 -14.16 7.42 -10.13
CA MET A 162 -14.45 8.68 -9.45
C MET A 162 -13.23 9.59 -9.38
N TRP A 163 -12.05 9.00 -9.41
CA TRP A 163 -10.79 9.73 -9.42
C TRP A 163 -9.66 8.82 -9.88
N LYS A 164 -8.68 9.42 -10.56
CA LYS A 164 -7.48 8.76 -11.03
C LYS A 164 -6.28 9.67 -10.86
N ARG A 165 -5.14 9.12 -10.47
CA ARG A 165 -3.88 9.80 -10.38
C ARG A 165 -2.78 8.95 -11.01
N PRO A 166 -2.12 9.41 -12.09
CA PRO A 166 -0.93 8.76 -12.66
C PRO A 166 0.21 8.71 -11.65
N GLY A 167 1.11 7.77 -11.85
CA GLY A 167 2.35 7.65 -11.13
C GLY A 167 3.15 8.97 -11.10
N SER A 168 3.88 9.21 -10.06
CA SER A 168 4.71 10.41 -9.95
C SER A 168 5.72 10.29 -8.83
N GLN A 169 6.80 11.03 -8.92
CA GLN A 169 7.88 11.11 -7.93
C GLN A 169 7.55 11.99 -6.71
N VAL A 170 6.28 12.14 -6.36
CA VAL A 170 5.86 12.99 -5.24
C VAL A 170 5.82 12.20 -3.95
N THR A 171 6.66 12.56 -3.00
CA THR A 171 6.84 11.88 -1.71
C THR A 171 5.98 12.44 -0.57
N GLY A 172 5.30 13.58 -0.76
CA GLY A 172 4.43 14.16 0.26
C GLY A 172 3.02 13.57 0.21
N PHE A 173 2.44 13.27 1.39
CA PHE A 173 1.03 12.90 1.47
C PHE A 173 0.13 14.01 0.95
N LYS A 174 -0.87 13.62 0.20
CA LYS A 174 -1.92 14.50 -0.32
C LYS A 174 -3.28 14.03 0.15
N LYS A 175 -4.19 14.97 0.37
CA LYS A 175 -5.59 14.67 0.67
C LYS A 175 -6.41 14.79 -0.61
N LYS A 176 -7.21 13.80 -0.91
CA LYS A 176 -8.29 13.86 -1.90
C LYS A 176 -9.62 13.84 -1.18
N SER A 177 -10.54 14.73 -1.58
CA SER A 177 -11.91 14.76 -1.08
C SER A 177 -12.88 14.76 -2.25
N LEU A 178 -13.99 14.06 -2.09
CA LEU A 178 -15.08 13.99 -3.05
C LEU A 178 -16.42 14.17 -2.32
N LEU A 179 -17.35 14.81 -2.99
CA LEU A 179 -18.75 14.88 -2.57
C LEU A 179 -19.53 13.83 -3.38
N ILE A 180 -20.20 12.93 -2.67
CA ILE A 180 -21.10 11.94 -3.26
C ILE A 180 -22.52 12.44 -3.02
N ASN A 181 -23.20 12.85 -4.07
CA ASN A 181 -24.57 13.39 -4.03
C ASN A 181 -25.44 12.87 -5.19
N SER A 182 -24.91 11.96 -6.02
CA SER A 182 -25.73 11.26 -7.03
C SER A 182 -26.44 10.08 -6.40
N LEU A 183 -27.73 9.91 -6.74
CA LEU A 183 -28.53 8.77 -6.34
C LEU A 183 -27.96 7.43 -6.86
N ASP A 184 -27.15 7.48 -7.91
CA ASP A 184 -26.49 6.29 -8.44
C ASP A 184 -25.55 5.61 -7.42
N TYR A 185 -25.06 6.38 -6.43
CA TYR A 185 -24.14 5.89 -5.39
C TYR A 185 -24.72 5.93 -3.98
N LEU A 186 -25.85 6.63 -3.77
CA LEU A 186 -26.50 6.73 -2.44
C LEU A 186 -27.52 5.59 -2.27
N HIS A 187 -27.02 4.37 -2.22
CA HIS A 187 -27.79 3.14 -2.07
C HIS A 187 -27.14 2.19 -1.06
N ASN A 188 -27.71 1.04 -0.79
CA ASN A 188 -27.20 -0.06 0.03
C ASN A 188 -26.63 -1.18 -0.83
#